data_bf7e4e2305d0b44e7938aa59cb133c42
#
_entry.id   bf7e4e2305d0b44e7938aa59cb133c42
#
_cell.length_a   1.000
_cell.length_b   1.000
_cell.length_c   1.000
_cell.angle_alpha   90.00
_cell.angle_beta   90.00
_cell.angle_gamma   90.00
#
_symmetry.space_group_name_H-M   'P 1'
#
loop_
_entity.id
_entity.type
_entity.pdbx_description
1 polymer ?
#
loop_
_entity_poly.entity_id
_entity_poly.type
_entity_poly.pdbx_seq_one_letter_code
_entity_poly.pdbx_strand_id
1 'polypeptide(L)'
;MNNNLTETWQGAKEYLAEELSPMVYREYIEDIVPYYMDDELIVLKFDAEYKRNLVRTAYDTLVRKAVRYASSGKNYNVIYIVSSNEFDPKSVGAGEDDSDPHSRAQQRFNPKYTFDTFVVGSNNRLAKAASEAVAEEPGKKYNPLFIYGGVGLGKTHLMQAIAQYALKENPHLRVVFVTSEKFTNEFIEAIRNETNLTFRNKYRTVDMLLIDDIQFLSNKEGTQEEFFHTFNDLYNAGKQIVLTSDKTPKEIPFLADRLKSRFEQGLICDIGVPDYETRCAILRQKAKDVNFTVSDEIVDYIAANLGSNIRELEGALSRVKAMSEMNGGIEPELSEVKEAFSDIIVSRERRVTPEMVINAVARRYSVSYSDILSAKRTSNVALARMIAMYLTRELTDFSLPSIGDFFGRNHSTVIHAVNKIKEDMDKDPSFRKDVEATASALKDSGYEM
;
A
#
# COMPACT_ATOMS: atom_id res chain seq x y z
N MET A 1 -17.83 42.45 9.43
CA MET A 1 -17.28 41.13 9.73
C MET A 1 -15.76 41.01 9.48
N ASN A 2 -15.13 41.90 8.72
CA ASN A 2 -13.68 41.77 8.42
C ASN A 2 -12.69 42.32 9.48
N ASN A 3 -13.13 43.12 10.45
CA ASN A 3 -12.21 43.68 11.46
C ASN A 3 -11.66 42.62 12.42
N ASN A 4 -12.47 41.66 12.84
CA ASN A 4 -12.07 40.65 13.82
C ASN A 4 -10.99 39.66 13.24
N LEU A 5 -11.09 39.30 11.97
CA LEU A 5 -10.12 38.40 11.30
C LEU A 5 -8.72 39.07 11.23
N THR A 6 -8.66 40.32 10.79
CA THR A 6 -7.39 41.04 10.64
C THR A 6 -6.75 41.34 12.01
N GLU A 7 -7.55 41.72 13.00
CA GLU A 7 -7.08 41.98 14.36
C GLU A 7 -6.56 40.69 15.04
N THR A 8 -7.28 39.58 14.92
CA THR A 8 -6.85 38.27 15.48
C THR A 8 -5.56 37.80 14.83
N TRP A 9 -5.46 37.91 13.49
CA TRP A 9 -4.24 37.49 12.82
C TRP A 9 -3.05 38.41 13.11
N GLN A 10 -3.28 39.69 13.24
CA GLN A 10 -2.22 40.65 13.61
C GLN A 10 -1.70 40.38 15.02
N GLY A 11 -2.54 40.11 15.99
CA GLY A 11 -2.12 39.71 17.34
C GLY A 11 -1.40 38.37 17.36
N ALA A 12 -1.81 37.43 16.50
CA ALA A 12 -1.09 36.16 16.34
C ALA A 12 0.30 36.35 15.72
N LYS A 13 0.45 37.25 14.73
CA LYS A 13 1.76 37.63 14.16
C LYS A 13 2.69 38.25 15.19
N GLU A 14 2.20 39.12 16.06
CA GLU A 14 2.99 39.71 17.15
C GLU A 14 3.53 38.63 18.09
N TYR A 15 2.66 37.69 18.51
CA TYR A 15 3.08 36.56 19.32
C TYR A 15 4.12 35.67 18.62
N LEU A 16 3.92 35.38 17.32
CA LEU A 16 4.87 34.58 16.52
C LEU A 16 6.21 35.28 16.31
N ALA A 17 6.22 36.61 16.22
CA ALA A 17 7.45 37.40 16.10
C ALA A 17 8.32 37.38 17.37
N GLU A 18 7.70 37.17 18.55
CA GLU A 18 8.43 37.00 19.82
C GLU A 18 8.99 35.60 19.99
N GLU A 19 8.28 34.58 19.51
CA GLU A 19 8.66 33.16 19.69
C GLU A 19 9.60 32.61 18.60
N LEU A 20 9.60 33.22 17.40
CA LEU A 20 10.40 32.76 16.27
C LEU A 20 11.63 33.65 16.05
N SER A 21 12.69 33.06 15.47
CA SER A 21 13.82 33.88 15.04
C SER A 21 13.40 34.87 13.95
N PRO A 22 14.01 36.07 13.87
CA PRO A 22 13.65 37.08 12.87
C PRO A 22 13.74 36.58 11.42
N MET A 23 14.63 35.63 11.16
CA MET A 23 14.80 35.03 9.83
C MET A 23 13.62 34.12 9.49
N VAL A 24 13.21 33.23 10.41
CA VAL A 24 12.07 32.31 10.22
C VAL A 24 10.77 33.08 10.09
N TYR A 25 10.58 34.12 10.91
CA TYR A 25 9.39 34.95 10.87
C TYR A 25 9.23 35.63 9.50
N ARG A 26 10.27 36.30 9.01
CA ARG A 26 10.24 36.99 7.71
C ARG A 26 10.03 36.05 6.55
N GLU A 27 10.69 34.91 6.57
CA GLU A 27 10.65 33.96 5.44
C GLU A 27 9.32 33.22 5.34
N TYR A 28 8.67 32.88 6.47
CA TYR A 28 7.56 31.93 6.47
C TYR A 28 6.26 32.45 7.05
N ILE A 29 6.26 33.54 7.85
CA ILE A 29 5.08 34.02 8.58
C ILE A 29 4.62 35.37 8.09
N GLU A 30 5.54 36.29 7.79
CA GLU A 30 5.25 37.68 7.49
C GLU A 30 4.25 37.86 6.35
N ASP A 31 4.39 37.09 5.27
CA ASP A 31 3.59 37.15 4.05
C ASP A 31 2.24 36.43 4.13
N ILE A 32 1.95 35.73 5.24
CA ILE A 32 0.69 35.02 5.40
C ILE A 32 -0.47 36.03 5.49
N VAL A 33 -1.46 35.83 4.62
CA VAL A 33 -2.66 36.67 4.55
C VAL A 33 -3.85 35.91 5.18
N PRO A 34 -4.58 36.52 6.14
CA PRO A 34 -5.80 35.92 6.64
C PRO A 34 -6.88 36.01 5.54
N TYR A 35 -7.49 34.85 5.22
CA TYR A 35 -8.41 34.75 4.08
C TYR A 35 -9.87 34.69 4.51
N TYR A 36 -10.17 33.91 5.56
CA TYR A 36 -11.52 33.73 6.06
C TYR A 36 -11.51 33.41 7.57
N MET A 37 -12.56 33.81 8.28
CA MET A 37 -12.77 33.45 9.68
C MET A 37 -14.25 33.44 9.99
N ASP A 38 -14.69 32.42 10.71
CA ASP A 38 -16.01 32.33 11.33
C ASP A 38 -15.88 32.01 12.83
N ASP A 39 -16.91 31.43 13.45
CA ASP A 39 -16.91 31.13 14.89
C ASP A 39 -15.98 29.98 15.27
N GLU A 40 -15.60 29.09 14.37
CA GLU A 40 -14.83 27.88 14.63
C GLU A 40 -13.56 27.74 13.79
N LEU A 41 -13.44 28.51 12.71
CA LEU A 41 -12.45 28.31 11.69
C LEU A 41 -11.70 29.59 11.37
N ILE A 42 -10.40 29.52 11.16
CA ILE A 42 -9.57 30.54 10.53
C ILE A 42 -8.81 29.95 9.36
N VAL A 43 -8.86 30.60 8.21
CA VAL A 43 -8.16 30.22 6.98
C VAL A 43 -7.04 31.19 6.70
N LEU A 44 -5.83 30.66 6.58
CA LEU A 44 -4.61 31.43 6.32
C LEU A 44 -4.08 31.08 4.93
N LYS A 45 -3.85 32.08 4.11
CA LYS A 45 -3.37 31.92 2.73
C LYS A 45 -1.89 32.23 2.62
N PHE A 46 -1.18 31.34 1.97
CA PHE A 46 0.25 31.43 1.66
C PHE A 46 0.46 31.81 0.20
N ASP A 47 1.59 32.45 -0.07
CA ASP A 47 2.06 32.81 -1.40
C ASP A 47 2.66 31.62 -2.16
N ALA A 48 3.18 30.60 -1.43
CA ALA A 48 3.85 29.46 -2.02
C ALA A 48 3.58 28.15 -1.25
N GLU A 49 3.54 27.05 -1.99
CA GLU A 49 3.24 25.71 -1.45
C GLU A 49 4.32 25.21 -0.47
N TYR A 50 5.59 25.48 -0.74
CA TYR A 50 6.67 25.06 0.14
C TYR A 50 6.61 25.76 1.51
N LYS A 51 6.21 27.06 1.57
CA LYS A 51 6.02 27.80 2.83
C LYS A 51 4.86 27.19 3.63
N ARG A 52 3.71 26.95 2.97
CA ARG A 52 2.56 26.28 3.58
C ARG A 52 2.94 24.92 4.20
N ASN A 53 3.65 24.08 3.43
CA ASN A 53 4.02 22.74 3.86
C ASN A 53 5.00 22.78 5.04
N LEU A 54 5.97 23.70 5.03
CA LEU A 54 6.90 23.88 6.15
C LEU A 54 6.18 24.37 7.41
N VAL A 55 5.36 25.40 7.31
CA VAL A 55 4.60 25.93 8.47
C VAL A 55 3.67 24.88 9.02
N ARG A 56 2.96 24.15 8.17
CA ARG A 56 2.08 23.04 8.56
C ARG A 56 2.83 21.94 9.28
N THR A 57 4.08 21.62 8.89
CA THR A 57 4.83 20.49 9.47
C THR A 57 5.60 20.90 10.72
N ALA A 58 6.23 22.07 10.72
CA ALA A 58 7.16 22.47 11.77
C ALA A 58 6.57 23.48 12.77
N TYR A 59 5.58 24.28 12.37
CA TYR A 59 5.09 25.42 13.16
C TYR A 59 3.58 25.43 13.41
N ASP A 60 2.81 24.44 12.97
CA ASP A 60 1.35 24.39 13.14
C ASP A 60 0.92 24.56 14.60
N THR A 61 1.57 23.85 15.52
CA THR A 61 1.26 23.94 16.96
C THR A 61 1.48 25.37 17.49
N LEU A 62 2.55 26.03 17.05
CA LEU A 62 2.86 27.39 17.46
C LEU A 62 1.88 28.40 16.86
N VAL A 63 1.51 28.24 15.59
CA VAL A 63 0.50 29.08 14.92
C VAL A 63 -0.87 28.95 15.61
N ARG A 64 -1.31 27.74 15.95
CA ARG A 64 -2.55 27.50 16.71
C ARG A 64 -2.50 28.15 18.09
N LYS A 65 -1.38 28.07 18.78
CA LYS A 65 -1.16 28.71 20.09
C LYS A 65 -1.24 30.25 19.98
N ALA A 66 -0.62 30.82 18.93
CA ALA A 66 -0.66 32.25 18.68
C ALA A 66 -2.09 32.75 18.34
N VAL A 67 -2.82 32.04 17.48
CA VAL A 67 -4.22 32.34 17.16
C VAL A 67 -5.10 32.27 18.41
N ARG A 68 -4.92 31.24 19.24
CA ARG A 68 -5.65 31.09 20.51
C ARG A 68 -5.35 32.25 21.47
N TYR A 69 -4.09 32.66 21.56
CA TYR A 69 -3.68 33.81 22.41
C TYR A 69 -4.36 35.10 21.92
N ALA A 70 -4.27 35.39 20.62
CA ALA A 70 -4.85 36.59 20.02
C ALA A 70 -6.39 36.62 20.06
N SER A 71 -7.04 35.48 20.19
CA SER A 71 -8.50 35.33 20.24
C SER A 71 -9.06 35.21 21.68
N SER A 72 -8.32 35.64 22.69
CA SER A 72 -8.72 35.58 24.10
C SER A 72 -9.08 34.16 24.58
N GLY A 73 -8.33 33.16 24.09
CA GLY A 73 -8.47 31.76 24.51
C GLY A 73 -9.42 30.91 23.66
N LYS A 74 -10.06 31.48 22.64
CA LYS A 74 -10.93 30.74 21.73
C LYS A 74 -10.10 29.79 20.86
N ASN A 75 -10.54 28.55 20.71
CA ASN A 75 -9.90 27.57 19.86
C ASN A 75 -10.48 27.65 18.44
N TYR A 76 -9.65 27.97 17.48
CA TYR A 76 -9.99 27.94 16.06
C TYR A 76 -9.35 26.74 15.38
N ASN A 77 -10.08 26.13 14.47
CA ASN A 77 -9.47 25.22 13.51
C ASN A 77 -8.73 26.05 12.43
N VAL A 78 -7.41 25.84 12.33
CA VAL A 78 -6.55 26.60 11.38
C VAL A 78 -6.38 25.80 10.10
N ILE A 79 -6.81 26.37 8.98
CA ILE A 79 -6.63 25.81 7.63
C ILE A 79 -5.63 26.64 6.85
N TYR A 80 -4.74 25.98 6.12
CA TYR A 80 -3.70 26.59 5.29
C TYR A 80 -3.98 26.32 3.81
N ILE A 81 -4.10 27.38 3.01
CA ILE A 81 -4.33 27.33 1.56
C ILE A 81 -3.24 28.10 0.80
N VAL A 82 -3.07 27.80 -0.48
CA VAL A 82 -2.23 28.56 -1.41
C VAL A 82 -3.09 29.26 -2.46
N SER A 83 -4.09 28.53 -2.98
CA SER A 83 -5.04 29.09 -3.95
C SER A 83 -6.41 29.37 -3.30
N SER A 84 -7.07 30.45 -3.72
CA SER A 84 -8.43 30.78 -3.28
C SER A 84 -9.46 29.71 -3.69
N ASN A 85 -9.15 28.87 -4.68
CA ASN A 85 -9.98 27.76 -5.12
C ASN A 85 -9.91 26.54 -4.18
N GLU A 86 -8.97 26.51 -3.24
CA GLU A 86 -8.85 25.45 -2.25
C GLU A 86 -9.85 25.57 -1.08
N PHE A 87 -10.53 26.72 -0.97
CA PHE A 87 -11.50 27.00 0.09
C PHE A 87 -12.64 27.87 -0.44
N ASP A 88 -13.89 27.36 -0.34
CA ASP A 88 -15.11 28.13 -0.66
C ASP A 88 -15.83 28.55 0.63
N PRO A 89 -15.87 29.87 0.95
CA PRO A 89 -16.59 30.37 2.13
C PRO A 89 -18.10 30.05 2.13
N LYS A 90 -18.70 29.79 0.97
CA LYS A 90 -20.13 29.46 0.86
C LYS A 90 -20.43 28.02 1.25
N SER A 91 -19.44 27.15 1.28
CA SER A 91 -19.60 25.76 1.72
C SER A 91 -19.67 25.62 3.25
N VAL A 92 -19.37 26.68 4.00
CA VAL A 92 -19.32 26.70 5.48
C VAL A 92 -20.68 27.08 6.09
N GLY A 93 -21.67 27.49 5.29
CA GLY A 93 -22.95 28.02 5.75
C GLY A 93 -24.20 27.21 5.41
N ALA A 94 -24.09 26.08 4.73
CA ALA A 94 -25.23 25.19 4.48
C ALA A 94 -25.36 24.22 5.69
N GLY A 95 -26.26 24.57 6.59
CA GLY A 95 -26.43 23.88 7.84
C GLY A 95 -26.79 22.40 7.68
N GLU A 96 -26.09 21.61 8.43
CA GLU A 96 -26.62 20.42 9.09
C GLU A 96 -25.96 20.35 10.47
N ASP A 97 -26.83 20.21 11.44
CA ASP A 97 -26.58 20.07 12.85
C ASP A 97 -25.78 18.79 13.10
N ASP A 98 -24.48 18.91 13.37
CA ASP A 98 -23.70 17.76 13.83
C ASP A 98 -22.57 18.21 14.76
N SER A 99 -22.85 18.07 16.04
CA SER A 99 -21.99 18.38 17.17
C SER A 99 -20.95 17.29 17.45
N ASP A 100 -20.26 16.77 16.40
CA ASP A 100 -19.14 15.85 16.58
C ASP A 100 -17.90 16.30 15.77
N PRO A 101 -16.79 16.70 16.46
CA PRO A 101 -15.55 17.09 15.80
C PRO A 101 -14.90 15.98 14.95
N HIS A 102 -15.38 14.74 15.09
CA HIS A 102 -14.86 13.58 14.36
C HIS A 102 -15.47 13.38 12.96
N SER A 103 -16.60 14.05 12.64
CA SER A 103 -17.27 13.88 11.34
C SER A 103 -16.59 14.64 10.18
N ARG A 104 -15.74 15.64 10.45
CA ARG A 104 -15.14 16.51 9.41
C ARG A 104 -13.83 16.01 8.80
N ALA A 105 -13.23 14.96 9.31
CA ALA A 105 -12.18 14.23 8.61
C ALA A 105 -12.78 13.01 7.92
N GLN A 106 -13.85 13.17 7.14
CA GLN A 106 -14.27 12.10 6.22
C GLN A 106 -13.06 11.73 5.38
N GLN A 107 -12.52 10.56 5.69
CA GLN A 107 -11.46 9.95 4.90
C GLN A 107 -11.94 9.93 3.45
N ARG A 108 -11.29 10.70 2.57
CA ARG A 108 -11.65 10.73 1.15
C ARG A 108 -11.25 9.39 0.55
N PHE A 109 -12.19 8.48 0.50
CA PHE A 109 -12.04 7.24 -0.23
C PHE A 109 -11.92 7.54 -1.72
N ASN A 110 -11.17 6.71 -2.44
CA ASN A 110 -11.13 6.82 -3.89
C ASN A 110 -12.52 6.43 -4.45
N PRO A 111 -13.25 7.36 -5.09
CA PRO A 111 -14.61 7.09 -5.58
C PRO A 111 -14.67 5.96 -6.61
N LYS A 112 -13.53 5.60 -7.21
CA LYS A 112 -13.41 4.50 -8.16
C LYS A 112 -13.30 3.13 -7.48
N TYR A 113 -13.09 3.07 -6.15
CA TYR A 113 -12.93 1.82 -5.43
C TYR A 113 -14.25 1.36 -4.82
N THR A 114 -15.15 0.86 -5.68
CA THR A 114 -16.46 0.33 -5.32
C THR A 114 -16.56 -1.15 -5.68
N PHE A 115 -17.58 -1.85 -5.17
CA PHE A 115 -17.85 -3.22 -5.56
C PHE A 115 -18.25 -3.36 -7.04
N ASP A 116 -18.88 -2.34 -7.63
CA ASP A 116 -19.31 -2.32 -9.02
C ASP A 116 -18.12 -2.23 -10.00
N THR A 117 -17.06 -1.54 -9.60
CA THR A 117 -15.84 -1.39 -10.41
C THR A 117 -14.81 -2.50 -10.16
N PHE A 118 -15.05 -3.35 -9.16
CA PHE A 118 -14.18 -4.48 -8.87
C PHE A 118 -14.52 -5.66 -9.78
N VAL A 119 -13.60 -5.99 -10.68
CA VAL A 119 -13.76 -7.11 -11.63
C VAL A 119 -13.57 -8.43 -10.91
N VAL A 120 -14.56 -9.31 -11.01
CA VAL A 120 -14.58 -10.63 -10.39
C VAL A 120 -14.03 -11.68 -11.35
N GLY A 121 -13.08 -12.46 -10.88
CA GLY A 121 -12.56 -13.66 -11.52
C GLY A 121 -12.60 -14.87 -10.59
N SER A 122 -12.05 -15.99 -11.08
CA SER A 122 -11.96 -17.23 -10.29
C SER A 122 -11.15 -17.04 -8.99
N ASN A 123 -10.11 -16.19 -9.04
CA ASN A 123 -9.09 -16.04 -8.00
C ASN A 123 -9.40 -14.94 -6.97
N ASN A 124 -10.57 -14.29 -7.01
CA ASN A 124 -10.95 -13.24 -6.06
C ASN A 124 -12.43 -13.29 -5.65
N ARG A 125 -13.19 -14.25 -6.13
CA ARG A 125 -14.64 -14.38 -5.88
C ARG A 125 -14.96 -14.48 -4.39
N LEU A 126 -14.21 -15.30 -3.64
CA LEU A 126 -14.42 -15.46 -2.20
C LEU A 126 -14.17 -14.16 -1.45
N ALA A 127 -13.05 -13.48 -1.76
CA ALA A 127 -12.69 -12.22 -1.13
C ALA A 127 -13.75 -11.14 -1.38
N LYS A 128 -14.27 -11.04 -2.62
CA LYS A 128 -15.35 -10.11 -2.94
C LYS A 128 -16.63 -10.43 -2.18
N ALA A 129 -17.10 -11.67 -2.22
CA ALA A 129 -18.34 -12.08 -1.54
C ALA A 129 -18.27 -11.88 -0.03
N ALA A 130 -17.11 -12.18 0.60
CA ALA A 130 -16.87 -11.93 2.02
C ALA A 130 -16.88 -10.42 2.33
N SER A 131 -16.30 -9.61 1.45
CA SER A 131 -16.26 -8.16 1.58
C SER A 131 -17.65 -7.53 1.49
N GLU A 132 -18.49 -7.99 0.57
CA GLU A 132 -19.90 -7.57 0.45
C GLU A 132 -20.70 -7.94 1.70
N ALA A 133 -20.56 -9.17 2.18
CA ALA A 133 -21.24 -9.64 3.40
C ALA A 133 -20.85 -8.84 4.64
N VAL A 134 -19.58 -8.43 4.76
CA VAL A 134 -19.08 -7.58 5.85
C VAL A 134 -19.59 -6.15 5.73
N ALA A 135 -19.69 -5.62 4.51
CA ALA A 135 -20.20 -4.29 4.26
C ALA A 135 -21.71 -4.16 4.55
N GLU A 136 -22.48 -5.21 4.25
CA GLU A 136 -23.92 -5.28 4.54
C GLU A 136 -24.24 -5.37 6.04
N GLU A 137 -23.50 -6.20 6.78
CA GLU A 137 -23.73 -6.45 8.21
C GLU A 137 -22.43 -6.36 9.02
N PRO A 138 -21.89 -5.14 9.24
CA PRO A 138 -20.65 -4.97 9.99
C PRO A 138 -20.72 -5.53 11.41
N GLY A 139 -19.68 -6.24 11.83
CA GLY A 139 -19.55 -6.84 13.14
C GLY A 139 -20.32 -8.15 13.36
N LYS A 140 -21.21 -8.53 12.43
CA LYS A 140 -22.02 -9.75 12.55
C LYS A 140 -21.48 -10.91 11.73
N LYS A 141 -20.91 -10.62 10.54
CA LYS A 141 -20.34 -11.64 9.64
C LYS A 141 -18.83 -11.43 9.56
N TYR A 142 -18.07 -12.54 9.56
CA TYR A 142 -16.62 -12.55 9.29
C TYR A 142 -15.82 -11.45 10.01
N ASN A 143 -15.71 -11.55 11.32
CA ASN A 143 -14.95 -10.58 12.11
C ASN A 143 -13.80 -11.27 12.87
N PRO A 144 -12.52 -10.92 12.61
CA PRO A 144 -12.05 -10.02 11.55
C PRO A 144 -12.21 -10.62 10.15
N LEU A 145 -12.27 -9.76 9.13
CA LEU A 145 -12.03 -10.15 7.75
C LEU A 145 -10.56 -9.87 7.42
N PHE A 146 -9.81 -10.90 7.03
CA PHE A 146 -8.40 -10.80 6.66
C PHE A 146 -8.24 -11.12 5.17
N ILE A 147 -7.87 -10.11 4.37
CA ILE A 147 -7.68 -10.25 2.92
C ILE A 147 -6.19 -10.25 2.63
N TYR A 148 -5.68 -11.30 2.02
CA TYR A 148 -4.27 -11.36 1.65
C TYR A 148 -4.08 -11.66 0.15
N GLY A 149 -2.87 -11.39 -0.34
CA GLY A 149 -2.51 -11.63 -1.74
C GLY A 149 -1.37 -10.73 -2.17
N GLY A 150 -0.78 -11.00 -3.32
CA GLY A 150 0.35 -10.26 -3.86
C GLY A 150 0.12 -8.76 -3.97
N VAL A 151 1.20 -8.01 -4.20
CA VAL A 151 1.14 -6.55 -4.39
C VAL A 151 0.31 -6.20 -5.63
N GLY A 152 -0.57 -5.20 -5.51
CA GLY A 152 -1.33 -4.68 -6.64
C GLY A 152 -2.46 -5.57 -7.15
N LEU A 153 -2.98 -6.52 -6.35
CA LEU A 153 -4.08 -7.41 -6.73
C LEU A 153 -5.50 -6.88 -6.37
N GLY A 154 -5.59 -5.70 -5.73
CA GLY A 154 -6.89 -5.08 -5.44
C GLY A 154 -7.34 -5.18 -3.97
N LYS A 155 -6.47 -5.56 -3.01
CA LYS A 155 -6.78 -5.60 -1.58
C LYS A 155 -7.34 -4.29 -1.05
N THR A 156 -6.63 -3.19 -1.27
CA THR A 156 -7.03 -1.83 -0.89
C THR A 156 -8.33 -1.41 -1.58
N HIS A 157 -8.57 -1.84 -2.82
CA HIS A 157 -9.82 -1.59 -3.54
C HIS A 157 -11.01 -2.21 -2.77
N LEU A 158 -10.96 -3.51 -2.47
CA LEU A 158 -12.03 -4.18 -1.72
C LEU A 158 -12.22 -3.57 -0.34
N MET A 159 -11.13 -3.24 0.36
CA MET A 159 -11.21 -2.60 1.67
C MET A 159 -11.93 -1.24 1.61
N GLN A 160 -11.63 -0.40 0.62
CA GLN A 160 -12.32 0.87 0.45
C GLN A 160 -13.75 0.68 -0.07
N ALA A 161 -14.03 -0.35 -0.88
CA ALA A 161 -15.38 -0.68 -1.30
C ALA A 161 -16.27 -1.06 -0.10
N ILE A 162 -15.75 -1.83 0.86
CA ILE A 162 -16.45 -2.14 2.13
C ILE A 162 -16.84 -0.85 2.84
N ALA A 163 -15.87 0.06 3.03
CA ALA A 163 -16.10 1.31 3.75
C ALA A 163 -17.15 2.20 3.05
N GLN A 164 -17.03 2.38 1.73
CA GLN A 164 -17.94 3.21 0.95
C GLN A 164 -19.36 2.65 0.94
N TYR A 165 -19.48 1.32 0.77
CA TYR A 165 -20.80 0.67 0.80
C TYR A 165 -21.45 0.80 2.18
N ALA A 166 -20.73 0.49 3.26
CA ALA A 166 -21.26 0.59 4.62
C ALA A 166 -21.68 2.02 4.98
N LEU A 167 -20.90 3.04 4.58
CA LEU A 167 -21.25 4.45 4.79
C LEU A 167 -22.42 4.91 3.92
N LYS A 168 -22.60 4.35 2.73
CA LYS A 168 -23.75 4.63 1.87
C LYS A 168 -25.06 4.10 2.50
N GLU A 169 -25.01 2.90 3.06
CA GLU A 169 -26.17 2.27 3.73
C GLU A 169 -26.45 2.89 5.12
N ASN A 170 -25.40 3.27 5.85
CA ASN A 170 -25.51 3.92 7.15
C ASN A 170 -24.47 5.05 7.29
N PRO A 171 -24.86 6.31 6.96
CA PRO A 171 -23.97 7.48 7.03
C PRO A 171 -23.46 7.83 8.44
N HIS A 172 -24.09 7.30 9.50
CA HIS A 172 -23.69 7.56 10.90
C HIS A 172 -22.60 6.62 11.41
N LEU A 173 -22.18 5.62 10.61
CA LEU A 173 -21.09 4.73 11.00
C LEU A 173 -19.77 5.50 11.12
N ARG A 174 -19.09 5.29 12.23
CA ARG A 174 -17.72 5.77 12.42
C ARG A 174 -16.76 4.75 11.82
N VAL A 175 -16.28 5.05 10.62
CA VAL A 175 -15.35 4.20 9.87
C VAL A 175 -13.97 4.83 9.88
N VAL A 176 -12.95 4.08 10.27
CA VAL A 176 -11.54 4.50 10.14
C VAL A 176 -10.81 3.53 9.22
N PHE A 177 -10.27 4.09 8.15
CA PHE A 177 -9.32 3.43 7.24
C PHE A 177 -7.93 4.02 7.45
N VAL A 178 -6.94 3.19 7.66
CA VAL A 178 -5.56 3.62 7.91
C VAL A 178 -4.58 2.56 7.43
N THR A 179 -3.38 2.96 6.97
CA THR A 179 -2.28 2.03 6.77
C THR A 179 -1.63 1.70 8.12
N SER A 180 -1.09 0.51 8.28
CA SER A 180 -0.40 0.13 9.52
C SER A 180 0.83 1.00 9.81
N GLU A 181 1.43 1.57 8.77
CA GLU A 181 2.51 2.56 8.91
C GLU A 181 2.00 3.86 9.54
N LYS A 182 0.90 4.40 9.03
CA LYS A 182 0.28 5.61 9.59
C LYS A 182 -0.20 5.39 11.03
N PHE A 183 -0.82 4.24 11.31
CA PHE A 183 -1.19 3.85 12.69
C PHE A 183 0.04 3.86 13.61
N THR A 184 1.16 3.30 13.16
CA THR A 184 2.44 3.30 13.91
C THR A 184 2.94 4.71 14.19
N ASN A 185 2.97 5.55 13.14
CA ASN A 185 3.48 6.92 13.26
C ASN A 185 2.62 7.76 14.21
N GLU A 186 1.31 7.68 14.09
CA GLU A 186 0.38 8.36 15.00
C GLU A 186 0.52 7.86 16.45
N PHE A 187 0.77 6.56 16.66
CA PHE A 187 1.04 6.01 18.00
C PHE A 187 2.33 6.57 18.60
N ILE A 188 3.41 6.62 17.82
CA ILE A 188 4.69 7.19 18.25
C ILE A 188 4.53 8.68 18.60
N GLU A 189 3.81 9.44 17.78
CA GLU A 189 3.50 10.84 18.06
C GLU A 189 2.66 11.01 19.33
N ALA A 190 1.68 10.13 19.53
CA ALA A 190 0.85 10.17 20.73
C ALA A 190 1.65 9.93 22.03
N ILE A 191 2.65 9.03 21.96
CA ILE A 191 3.57 8.81 23.09
C ILE A 191 4.42 10.06 23.34
N ARG A 192 5.00 10.65 22.29
CA ARG A 192 5.87 11.84 22.40
C ARG A 192 5.13 13.07 22.96
N ASN A 193 3.87 13.22 22.56
CA ASN A 193 3.04 14.38 22.91
C ASN A 193 2.11 14.11 24.12
N GLU A 194 2.24 12.96 24.78
CA GLU A 194 1.38 12.51 25.90
C GLU A 194 -0.12 12.51 25.58
N THR A 195 -0.48 12.27 24.30
CA THR A 195 -1.87 12.28 23.81
C THR A 195 -2.43 10.88 23.58
N ASN A 196 -1.96 9.90 24.36
CA ASN A 196 -2.38 8.49 24.24
C ASN A 196 -3.90 8.29 24.32
N LEU A 197 -4.60 9.09 25.14
CA LEU A 197 -6.05 8.99 25.25
C LEU A 197 -6.75 9.39 23.96
N THR A 198 -6.30 10.45 23.30
CA THR A 198 -6.84 10.90 22.01
C THR A 198 -6.63 9.85 20.92
N PHE A 199 -5.43 9.24 20.87
CA PHE A 199 -5.13 8.14 19.97
C PHE A 199 -6.07 6.94 20.19
N ARG A 200 -6.22 6.51 21.45
CA ARG A 200 -7.12 5.40 21.80
C ARG A 200 -8.56 5.71 21.45
N ASN A 201 -9.04 6.90 21.74
CA ASN A 201 -10.40 7.32 21.38
C ASN A 201 -10.60 7.28 19.86
N LYS A 202 -9.61 7.71 19.07
CA LYS A 202 -9.69 7.66 17.62
C LYS A 202 -9.87 6.25 17.06
N TYR A 203 -9.17 5.26 17.61
CA TYR A 203 -9.13 3.91 17.05
C TYR A 203 -10.01 2.89 17.75
N ARG A 204 -10.32 3.08 19.05
CA ARG A 204 -11.08 2.11 19.85
C ARG A 204 -12.57 2.39 19.96
N THR A 205 -13.05 3.56 19.48
CA THR A 205 -14.47 3.93 19.55
C THR A 205 -15.20 3.88 18.22
N VAL A 206 -14.57 3.36 17.16
CA VAL A 206 -15.12 3.27 15.81
C VAL A 206 -16.06 2.08 15.67
N ASP A 207 -16.94 2.14 14.66
CA ASP A 207 -17.84 1.03 14.33
C ASP A 207 -17.19 0.06 13.34
N MET A 208 -16.23 0.57 12.55
CA MET A 208 -15.45 -0.23 11.59
C MET A 208 -14.02 0.28 11.51
N LEU A 209 -13.05 -0.60 11.77
CA LEU A 209 -11.62 -0.34 11.62
C LEU A 209 -11.07 -1.13 10.45
N LEU A 210 -10.50 -0.42 9.47
CA LEU A 210 -9.85 -1.00 8.30
C LEU A 210 -8.37 -0.64 8.33
N ILE A 211 -7.51 -1.66 8.40
CA ILE A 211 -6.05 -1.48 8.41
C ILE A 211 -5.43 -2.13 7.20
N ASP A 212 -4.84 -1.30 6.35
CA ASP A 212 -4.14 -1.73 5.15
C ASP A 212 -2.68 -2.08 5.46
N ASP A 213 -2.20 -3.13 4.79
CA ASP A 213 -0.81 -3.57 4.84
C ASP A 213 -0.30 -3.89 6.25
N ILE A 214 -1.02 -4.75 6.99
CA ILE A 214 -0.72 -5.10 8.39
C ILE A 214 0.68 -5.69 8.59
N GLN A 215 1.32 -6.21 7.54
CA GLN A 215 2.68 -6.75 7.59
C GLN A 215 3.73 -5.71 8.03
N PHE A 216 3.48 -4.41 7.87
CA PHE A 216 4.39 -3.37 8.35
C PHE A 216 4.40 -3.15 9.87
N LEU A 217 3.57 -3.89 10.63
CA LEU A 217 3.72 -4.01 12.08
C LEU A 217 4.87 -4.94 12.48
N SER A 218 5.45 -5.69 11.56
CA SER A 218 6.62 -6.55 11.78
C SER A 218 7.75 -5.80 12.49
N ASN A 219 8.39 -6.43 13.49
CA ASN A 219 9.46 -5.84 14.30
C ASN A 219 9.10 -4.58 15.11
N LYS A 220 7.82 -4.26 15.33
CA LYS A 220 7.38 -3.07 16.09
C LYS A 220 6.61 -3.48 17.35
N GLU A 221 7.30 -4.09 18.31
CA GLU A 221 6.69 -4.70 19.50
C GLU A 221 5.69 -3.79 20.23
N GLY A 222 6.07 -2.55 20.54
CA GLY A 222 5.19 -1.59 21.21
C GLY A 222 3.92 -1.26 20.42
N THR A 223 4.04 -1.13 19.08
CA THR A 223 2.89 -0.90 18.21
C THR A 223 2.00 -2.15 18.11
N GLN A 224 2.60 -3.35 18.05
CA GLN A 224 1.85 -4.59 18.07
C GLN A 224 1.05 -4.76 19.37
N GLU A 225 1.60 -4.32 20.50
CA GLU A 225 0.93 -4.36 21.78
C GLU A 225 -0.29 -3.40 21.82
N GLU A 226 -0.11 -2.14 21.42
CA GLU A 226 -1.21 -1.18 21.35
C GLU A 226 -2.28 -1.62 20.34
N PHE A 227 -1.87 -2.20 19.21
CA PHE A 227 -2.79 -2.75 18.23
C PHE A 227 -3.56 -3.95 18.77
N PHE A 228 -2.93 -4.84 19.53
CA PHE A 228 -3.59 -5.97 20.18
C PHE A 228 -4.70 -5.51 21.14
N HIS A 229 -4.45 -4.48 21.92
CA HIS A 229 -5.47 -3.89 22.79
C HIS A 229 -6.60 -3.25 21.99
N THR A 230 -6.27 -2.48 20.95
CA THR A 230 -7.27 -1.88 20.06
C THR A 230 -8.15 -2.93 19.39
N PHE A 231 -7.54 -4.01 18.90
CA PHE A 231 -8.25 -5.15 18.31
C PHE A 231 -9.23 -5.78 19.32
N ASN A 232 -8.76 -6.07 20.53
CA ASN A 232 -9.63 -6.71 21.54
C ASN A 232 -10.79 -5.80 21.96
N ASP A 233 -10.56 -4.51 22.13
CA ASP A 233 -11.61 -3.56 22.51
C ASP A 233 -12.71 -3.53 21.44
N LEU A 234 -12.34 -3.44 20.18
CA LEU A 234 -13.28 -3.43 19.06
C LEU A 234 -13.98 -4.77 18.88
N TYR A 235 -13.24 -5.87 18.90
CA TYR A 235 -13.79 -7.21 18.74
C TYR A 235 -14.82 -7.54 19.83
N ASN A 236 -14.49 -7.26 21.10
CA ASN A 236 -15.38 -7.51 22.23
C ASN A 236 -16.62 -6.59 22.20
N ALA A 237 -16.51 -5.40 21.61
CA ALA A 237 -17.63 -4.48 21.40
C ALA A 237 -18.48 -4.84 20.16
N GLY A 238 -18.16 -5.94 19.45
CA GLY A 238 -18.85 -6.36 18.23
C GLY A 238 -18.64 -5.41 17.05
N LYS A 239 -17.55 -4.63 17.05
CA LYS A 239 -17.19 -3.71 15.96
C LYS A 239 -16.42 -4.43 14.87
N GLN A 240 -16.62 -4.03 13.62
CA GLN A 240 -15.99 -4.69 12.49
C GLN A 240 -14.51 -4.35 12.37
N ILE A 241 -13.70 -5.35 12.12
CA ILE A 241 -12.27 -5.22 11.81
C ILE A 241 -12.01 -5.84 10.44
N VAL A 242 -11.33 -5.09 9.55
CA VAL A 242 -10.88 -5.57 8.24
C VAL A 242 -9.39 -5.31 8.12
N LEU A 243 -8.64 -6.33 7.73
CA LEU A 243 -7.18 -6.29 7.62
C LEU A 243 -6.76 -6.72 6.23
N THR A 244 -5.74 -6.06 5.66
CA THR A 244 -5.09 -6.57 4.46
C THR A 244 -3.62 -6.87 4.71
N SER A 245 -3.06 -7.77 3.90
CA SER A 245 -1.65 -8.15 3.95
C SER A 245 -1.18 -8.70 2.60
N ASP A 246 0.14 -8.67 2.38
CA ASP A 246 0.75 -9.39 1.26
C ASP A 246 0.97 -10.88 1.56
N LYS A 247 0.80 -11.29 2.83
CA LYS A 247 1.08 -12.65 3.33
C LYS A 247 0.00 -13.12 4.28
N THR A 248 -0.11 -14.42 4.47
CA THR A 248 -0.96 -14.99 5.53
C THR A 248 -0.46 -14.58 6.92
N PRO A 249 -1.31 -14.58 7.97
CA PRO A 249 -0.89 -14.22 9.32
C PRO A 249 0.33 -15.04 9.83
N LYS A 250 0.43 -16.30 9.46
CA LYS A 250 1.55 -17.18 9.84
C LYS A 250 2.87 -16.82 9.18
N GLU A 251 2.80 -16.31 7.97
CA GLU A 251 3.98 -15.94 7.16
C GLU A 251 4.52 -14.54 7.46
N ILE A 252 3.80 -13.71 8.22
CA ILE A 252 4.30 -12.41 8.63
C ILE A 252 5.43 -12.61 9.65
N PRO A 253 6.69 -12.27 9.32
CA PRO A 253 7.80 -12.48 10.22
C PRO A 253 7.68 -11.55 11.44
N PHE A 254 8.14 -12.00 12.59
CA PHE A 254 8.16 -11.24 13.85
C PHE A 254 6.80 -10.63 14.27
N LEU A 255 5.71 -11.18 13.79
CA LEU A 255 4.38 -10.87 14.31
C LEU A 255 4.13 -11.72 15.56
N ALA A 256 3.66 -11.07 16.64
CA ALA A 256 3.35 -11.74 17.89
C ALA A 256 2.27 -12.82 17.71
N ASP A 257 2.47 -14.02 18.28
CA ASP A 257 1.56 -15.16 18.10
C ASP A 257 0.13 -14.88 18.58
N ARG A 258 -0.04 -14.02 19.59
CA ARG A 258 -1.36 -13.54 20.02
C ARG A 258 -2.10 -12.76 18.93
N LEU A 259 -1.41 -11.97 18.08
CA LEU A 259 -2.00 -11.29 16.94
C LEU A 259 -2.31 -12.26 15.81
N LYS A 260 -1.39 -13.21 15.50
CA LYS A 260 -1.66 -14.25 14.49
C LYS A 260 -2.94 -15.01 14.83
N SER A 261 -3.07 -15.46 16.08
CA SER A 261 -4.27 -16.16 16.56
C SER A 261 -5.54 -15.32 16.42
N ARG A 262 -5.48 -14.00 16.69
CA ARG A 262 -6.62 -13.08 16.52
C ARG A 262 -7.00 -12.89 15.06
N PHE A 263 -6.03 -12.79 14.15
CA PHE A 263 -6.28 -12.66 12.72
C PHE A 263 -6.90 -13.93 12.12
N GLU A 264 -6.51 -15.10 12.65
CA GLU A 264 -7.05 -16.42 12.24
C GLU A 264 -8.43 -16.72 12.82
N GLN A 265 -8.91 -15.95 13.80
CA GLN A 265 -10.21 -16.16 14.43
C GLN A 265 -11.39 -15.89 13.51
N GLY A 266 -11.19 -15.02 12.52
CA GLY A 266 -12.19 -14.61 11.53
C GLY A 266 -12.08 -15.39 10.21
N LEU A 267 -12.46 -14.73 9.11
CA LEU A 267 -12.35 -15.29 7.77
C LEU A 267 -11.09 -14.76 7.08
N ILE A 268 -10.26 -15.65 6.59
CA ILE A 268 -9.08 -15.35 5.78
C ILE A 268 -9.42 -15.65 4.32
N CYS A 269 -9.27 -14.62 3.46
CA CYS A 269 -9.52 -14.74 2.02
C CYS A 269 -8.28 -14.36 1.24
N ASP A 270 -7.95 -15.11 0.21
CA ASP A 270 -6.90 -14.78 -0.74
C ASP A 270 -7.42 -14.01 -1.96
N ILE A 271 -6.54 -13.20 -2.53
CA ILE A 271 -6.68 -12.64 -3.86
C ILE A 271 -5.49 -13.12 -4.69
N GLY A 272 -5.77 -14.04 -5.60
CA GLY A 272 -4.77 -14.58 -6.51
C GLY A 272 -4.52 -13.70 -7.73
N VAL A 273 -3.49 -14.05 -8.51
CA VAL A 273 -3.19 -13.40 -9.79
C VAL A 273 -4.35 -13.64 -10.76
N PRO A 274 -4.86 -12.59 -11.44
CA PRO A 274 -5.98 -12.71 -12.37
C PRO A 274 -5.60 -13.60 -13.58
N ASP A 275 -6.54 -14.46 -14.00
CA ASP A 275 -6.43 -15.20 -15.26
C ASP A 275 -6.55 -14.25 -16.46
N TYR A 276 -6.33 -14.78 -17.68
CA TYR A 276 -6.31 -13.97 -18.90
C TYR A 276 -7.64 -13.22 -19.10
N GLU A 277 -8.78 -13.90 -18.97
CA GLU A 277 -10.10 -13.31 -19.15
C GLU A 277 -10.36 -12.19 -18.13
N THR A 278 -9.96 -12.41 -16.89
CA THR A 278 -10.06 -11.40 -15.83
C THR A 278 -9.18 -10.20 -16.13
N ARG A 279 -7.95 -10.41 -16.65
CA ARG A 279 -7.07 -9.28 -17.05
C ARG A 279 -7.68 -8.44 -18.16
N CYS A 280 -8.26 -9.08 -19.19
CA CYS A 280 -8.97 -8.36 -20.26
C CYS A 280 -10.15 -7.55 -19.71
N ALA A 281 -10.93 -8.14 -18.81
CA ALA A 281 -12.06 -7.45 -18.18
C ALA A 281 -11.60 -6.27 -17.31
N ILE A 282 -10.50 -6.42 -16.56
CA ILE A 282 -9.89 -5.33 -15.77
C ILE A 282 -9.45 -4.19 -16.69
N LEU A 283 -8.73 -4.48 -17.78
CA LEU A 283 -8.28 -3.46 -18.73
C LEU A 283 -9.44 -2.68 -19.33
N ARG A 284 -10.52 -3.37 -19.76
CA ARG A 284 -11.72 -2.73 -20.27
C ARG A 284 -12.43 -1.86 -19.21
N GLN A 285 -12.52 -2.34 -17.97
CA GLN A 285 -13.09 -1.55 -16.87
C GLN A 285 -12.24 -0.30 -16.59
N LYS A 286 -10.92 -0.44 -16.52
CA LYS A 286 -10.01 0.69 -16.28
C LYS A 286 -10.01 1.70 -17.42
N ALA A 287 -10.16 1.26 -18.67
CA ALA A 287 -10.32 2.14 -19.81
C ALA A 287 -11.60 2.98 -19.69
N LYS A 288 -12.72 2.38 -19.28
CA LYS A 288 -13.97 3.11 -19.00
C LYS A 288 -13.81 4.12 -17.88
N ASP A 289 -13.10 3.77 -16.78
CA ASP A 289 -12.89 4.65 -15.64
C ASP A 289 -12.13 5.95 -15.98
N VAL A 290 -11.36 5.92 -17.10
CA VAL A 290 -10.59 7.08 -17.60
C VAL A 290 -11.16 7.64 -18.91
N ASN A 291 -12.35 7.23 -19.32
CA ASN A 291 -13.03 7.62 -20.58
C ASN A 291 -12.12 7.44 -21.82
N PHE A 292 -11.40 6.32 -21.86
CA PHE A 292 -10.51 5.97 -22.97
C PHE A 292 -11.05 4.77 -23.72
N THR A 293 -11.20 4.89 -25.05
CA THR A 293 -11.56 3.77 -25.91
C THR A 293 -10.29 3.06 -26.36
N VAL A 294 -10.23 1.76 -26.15
CA VAL A 294 -9.10 0.91 -26.54
C VAL A 294 -9.64 -0.30 -27.31
N SER A 295 -8.96 -0.64 -28.40
CA SER A 295 -9.31 -1.80 -29.23
C SER A 295 -9.08 -3.11 -28.51
N ASP A 296 -9.86 -4.14 -28.89
CA ASP A 296 -9.70 -5.47 -28.32
C ASP A 296 -8.30 -6.06 -28.62
N GLU A 297 -7.71 -5.75 -29.76
CA GLU A 297 -6.36 -6.20 -30.13
C GLU A 297 -5.30 -5.71 -29.15
N ILE A 298 -5.36 -4.45 -28.72
CA ILE A 298 -4.44 -3.87 -27.74
C ILE A 298 -4.69 -4.45 -26.35
N VAL A 299 -5.98 -4.60 -25.96
CA VAL A 299 -6.35 -5.23 -24.70
C VAL A 299 -5.81 -6.65 -24.61
N ASP A 300 -6.01 -7.44 -25.65
CA ASP A 300 -5.55 -8.83 -25.72
C ASP A 300 -4.03 -8.92 -25.68
N TYR A 301 -3.34 -8.03 -26.41
CA TYR A 301 -1.88 -7.96 -26.37
C TYR A 301 -1.34 -7.64 -24.97
N ILE A 302 -1.89 -6.63 -24.30
CA ILE A 302 -1.48 -6.27 -22.94
C ILE A 302 -1.78 -7.41 -21.98
N ALA A 303 -2.99 -7.97 -22.02
CA ALA A 303 -3.41 -9.05 -21.12
C ALA A 303 -2.59 -10.34 -21.30
N ALA A 304 -2.13 -10.63 -22.52
CA ALA A 304 -1.30 -11.80 -22.82
C ALA A 304 0.14 -11.65 -22.30
N ASN A 305 0.72 -10.47 -22.47
CA ASN A 305 2.15 -10.24 -22.22
C ASN A 305 2.47 -9.59 -20.88
N LEU A 306 1.50 -8.86 -20.28
CA LEU A 306 1.62 -8.19 -18.99
C LEU A 306 0.58 -8.73 -18.04
N GLY A 307 0.81 -8.66 -16.73
CA GLY A 307 -0.26 -9.05 -15.80
C GLY A 307 0.18 -9.84 -14.58
N SER A 308 1.36 -9.55 -14.00
CA SER A 308 1.71 -10.05 -12.68
C SER A 308 0.82 -9.42 -11.60
N ASN A 309 0.33 -8.19 -11.86
CA ASN A 309 -0.54 -7.45 -10.95
C ASN A 309 -1.36 -6.39 -11.72
N ILE A 310 -2.42 -5.88 -11.07
CA ILE A 310 -3.35 -4.91 -11.68
C ILE A 310 -2.67 -3.55 -11.89
N ARG A 311 -1.75 -3.15 -11.02
CA ARG A 311 -1.01 -1.88 -11.18
C ARG A 311 -0.18 -1.86 -12.48
N GLU A 312 0.36 -2.99 -12.87
CA GLU A 312 1.08 -3.14 -14.14
C GLU A 312 0.14 -2.98 -15.34
N LEU A 313 -1.06 -3.56 -15.28
CA LEU A 313 -2.09 -3.38 -16.31
C LEU A 313 -2.55 -1.92 -16.41
N GLU A 314 -2.76 -1.25 -15.27
CA GLU A 314 -3.10 0.18 -15.22
C GLU A 314 -1.98 1.05 -15.79
N GLY A 315 -0.72 0.73 -15.48
CA GLY A 315 0.44 1.41 -16.03
C GLY A 315 0.55 1.25 -17.56
N ALA A 316 0.30 0.03 -18.06
CA ALA A 316 0.28 -0.25 -19.48
C ALA A 316 -0.83 0.53 -20.20
N LEU A 317 -2.05 0.51 -19.67
CA LEU A 317 -3.18 1.26 -20.22
C LEU A 317 -2.89 2.77 -20.23
N SER A 318 -2.31 3.30 -19.15
CA SER A 318 -1.91 4.72 -19.06
C SER A 318 -0.90 5.09 -20.12
N ARG A 319 0.06 4.20 -20.44
CA ARG A 319 1.04 4.41 -21.50
C ARG A 319 0.40 4.43 -22.89
N VAL A 320 -0.52 3.51 -23.19
CA VAL A 320 -1.27 3.50 -24.45
C VAL A 320 -2.10 4.77 -24.60
N LYS A 321 -2.77 5.20 -23.52
CA LYS A 321 -3.52 6.46 -23.50
C LYS A 321 -2.63 7.67 -23.78
N ALA A 322 -1.47 7.74 -23.17
CA ALA A 322 -0.51 8.82 -23.44
C ALA A 322 -0.03 8.84 -24.89
N MET A 323 0.21 7.66 -25.50
CA MET A 323 0.54 7.56 -26.92
C MET A 323 -0.61 8.09 -27.80
N SER A 324 -1.86 7.75 -27.49
CA SER A 324 -3.04 8.28 -28.18
C SER A 324 -3.14 9.81 -28.06
N GLU A 325 -2.91 10.37 -26.88
CA GLU A 325 -2.93 11.81 -26.63
C GLU A 325 -1.83 12.55 -27.44
N MET A 326 -0.63 11.94 -27.55
CA MET A 326 0.46 12.46 -28.40
C MET A 326 0.12 12.42 -29.89
N ASN A 327 -0.69 11.44 -30.31
CA ASN A 327 -1.16 11.28 -31.70
C ASN A 327 -2.47 12.06 -31.98
N GLY A 328 -2.77 13.10 -31.20
CA GLY A 328 -3.96 13.93 -31.41
C GLY A 328 -5.29 13.25 -31.05
N GLY A 329 -5.26 12.27 -30.18
CA GLY A 329 -6.45 11.49 -29.76
C GLY A 329 -6.72 10.26 -30.62
N ILE A 330 -5.85 9.95 -31.57
CA ILE A 330 -5.98 8.74 -32.41
C ILE A 330 -5.32 7.58 -31.65
N GLU A 331 -6.00 6.43 -31.59
CA GLU A 331 -5.47 5.23 -30.98
C GLU A 331 -4.20 4.78 -31.71
N PRO A 332 -3.11 4.42 -31.00
CA PRO A 332 -1.90 3.92 -31.62
C PRO A 332 -2.14 2.56 -32.29
N GLU A 333 -1.42 2.30 -33.36
CA GLU A 333 -1.43 0.98 -33.99
C GLU A 333 -0.82 -0.08 -33.06
N LEU A 334 -1.26 -1.34 -33.21
CA LEU A 334 -0.72 -2.46 -32.41
C LEU A 334 0.82 -2.62 -32.58
N SER A 335 1.35 -2.28 -33.75
CA SER A 335 2.80 -2.25 -34.05
C SER A 335 3.55 -1.28 -33.15
N GLU A 336 3.03 -0.06 -32.98
CA GLU A 336 3.60 0.98 -32.11
C GLU A 336 3.53 0.56 -30.63
N VAL A 337 2.40 -0.05 -30.24
CA VAL A 337 2.24 -0.59 -28.87
C VAL A 337 3.25 -1.70 -28.60
N LYS A 338 3.46 -2.64 -29.55
CA LYS A 338 4.46 -3.71 -29.43
C LYS A 338 5.86 -3.16 -29.27
N GLU A 339 6.23 -2.16 -30.05
CA GLU A 339 7.53 -1.51 -29.95
C GLU A 339 7.70 -0.83 -28.60
N ALA A 340 6.68 -0.08 -28.15
CA ALA A 340 6.70 0.61 -26.87
C ALA A 340 6.84 -0.32 -25.66
N PHE A 341 6.35 -1.55 -25.73
CA PHE A 341 6.42 -2.53 -24.65
C PHE A 341 7.52 -3.57 -24.81
N SER A 342 8.27 -3.55 -25.93
CA SER A 342 9.31 -4.54 -26.24
C SER A 342 10.31 -4.71 -25.09
N ASP A 343 10.86 -3.62 -24.56
CA ASP A 343 11.84 -3.66 -23.49
C ASP A 343 11.30 -4.28 -22.20
N ILE A 344 10.02 -4.02 -21.87
CA ILE A 344 9.38 -4.55 -20.68
C ILE A 344 9.15 -6.06 -20.82
N ILE A 345 8.71 -6.50 -21.99
CA ILE A 345 8.42 -7.91 -22.27
C ILE A 345 9.74 -8.69 -22.36
N VAL A 346 10.72 -8.18 -23.09
CA VAL A 346 12.05 -8.81 -23.23
C VAL A 346 12.76 -8.89 -21.87
N SER A 347 12.66 -7.85 -21.02
CA SER A 347 13.21 -7.91 -19.66
C SER A 347 12.52 -8.96 -18.79
N ARG A 348 11.28 -9.31 -19.08
CA ARG A 348 10.47 -10.31 -18.37
C ARG A 348 10.78 -11.73 -18.85
N GLU A 349 10.93 -11.94 -20.16
CA GLU A 349 11.38 -13.20 -20.74
C GLU A 349 12.79 -13.57 -20.28
N ARG A 350 13.62 -12.57 -19.98
CA ARG A 350 14.98 -12.73 -19.44
C ARG A 350 15.03 -13.07 -17.94
N ARG A 351 13.89 -13.13 -17.23
CA ARG A 351 13.91 -13.52 -15.81
C ARG A 351 14.25 -15.00 -15.70
N VAL A 352 15.36 -15.26 -15.03
CA VAL A 352 15.74 -16.62 -14.67
C VAL A 352 14.64 -17.24 -13.80
N THR A 353 14.15 -18.41 -14.18
CA THR A 353 13.19 -19.18 -13.37
C THR A 353 13.87 -20.33 -12.61
N PRO A 354 13.28 -20.83 -11.50
CA PRO A 354 13.82 -21.98 -10.80
C PRO A 354 14.02 -23.21 -11.70
N GLU A 355 13.13 -23.43 -12.67
CA GLU A 355 13.22 -24.52 -13.65
C GLU A 355 14.44 -24.35 -14.56
N MET A 356 14.71 -23.14 -15.02
CA MET A 356 15.89 -22.81 -15.82
C MET A 356 17.17 -23.09 -15.01
N VAL A 357 17.19 -22.67 -13.75
CA VAL A 357 18.30 -22.93 -12.83
C VAL A 357 18.55 -24.43 -12.67
N ILE A 358 17.50 -25.21 -12.39
CA ILE A 358 17.64 -26.68 -12.24
C ILE A 358 18.15 -27.31 -13.54
N ASN A 359 17.64 -26.90 -14.71
CA ASN A 359 18.08 -27.44 -15.98
C ASN A 359 19.57 -27.12 -16.28
N ALA A 360 20.01 -25.89 -15.99
CA ALA A 360 21.40 -25.51 -16.15
C ALA A 360 22.34 -26.30 -15.23
N VAL A 361 21.97 -26.42 -13.94
CA VAL A 361 22.73 -27.19 -12.95
C VAL A 361 22.71 -28.68 -13.30
N ALA A 362 21.57 -29.24 -13.73
CA ALA A 362 21.43 -30.63 -14.16
C ALA A 362 22.40 -30.97 -15.29
N ARG A 363 22.48 -30.11 -16.32
CA ARG A 363 23.41 -30.24 -17.45
C ARG A 363 24.87 -30.13 -16.97
N ARG A 364 25.20 -29.14 -16.16
CA ARG A 364 26.57 -28.84 -15.72
C ARG A 364 27.13 -29.94 -14.84
N TYR A 365 26.33 -30.49 -13.93
CA TYR A 365 26.76 -31.49 -12.96
C TYR A 365 26.36 -32.93 -13.33
N SER A 366 25.86 -33.13 -14.55
CA SER A 366 25.48 -34.48 -15.09
C SER A 366 24.49 -35.20 -14.15
N VAL A 367 23.49 -34.48 -13.66
CA VAL A 367 22.42 -35.01 -12.78
C VAL A 367 21.07 -34.78 -13.47
N SER A 368 20.11 -35.70 -13.30
CA SER A 368 18.78 -35.48 -13.87
C SER A 368 17.99 -34.38 -13.13
N TYR A 369 17.11 -33.66 -13.83
CA TYR A 369 16.18 -32.70 -13.24
C TYR A 369 15.39 -33.33 -12.09
N SER A 370 14.85 -34.54 -12.33
CA SER A 370 14.07 -35.28 -11.32
C SER A 370 14.89 -35.66 -10.10
N ASP A 371 16.19 -35.97 -10.25
CA ASP A 371 17.06 -36.30 -9.12
C ASP A 371 17.34 -35.10 -8.22
N ILE A 372 17.47 -33.90 -8.79
CA ILE A 372 17.63 -32.65 -8.02
C ILE A 372 16.42 -32.43 -7.10
N LEU A 373 15.22 -32.65 -7.58
CA LEU A 373 13.99 -32.51 -6.78
C LEU A 373 13.71 -33.73 -5.87
N SER A 374 14.30 -34.87 -6.15
CA SER A 374 14.05 -36.14 -5.42
C SER A 374 14.63 -36.14 -3.99
N ALA A 375 14.32 -37.19 -3.22
CA ALA A 375 14.89 -37.40 -1.89
C ALA A 375 16.29 -38.06 -1.93
N LYS A 376 16.89 -38.31 -3.11
CA LYS A 376 18.23 -38.91 -3.25
C LYS A 376 19.29 -38.08 -2.50
N ARG A 377 20.22 -38.81 -1.83
CA ARG A 377 21.28 -38.21 -0.98
C ARG A 377 22.70 -38.55 -1.45
N THR A 378 22.86 -39.03 -2.69
CA THR A 378 24.21 -39.22 -3.25
C THR A 378 24.95 -37.88 -3.32
N SER A 379 26.25 -37.86 -3.07
CA SER A 379 27.06 -36.66 -2.90
C SER A 379 26.88 -35.71 -4.09
N ASN A 380 26.91 -36.18 -5.35
CA ASN A 380 26.75 -35.40 -6.54
C ASN A 380 25.36 -34.75 -6.65
N VAL A 381 24.28 -35.47 -6.36
CA VAL A 381 22.90 -34.99 -6.37
C VAL A 381 22.68 -33.99 -5.25
N ALA A 382 23.25 -34.21 -4.08
CA ALA A 382 23.11 -33.30 -2.94
C ALA A 382 23.82 -31.96 -3.23
N LEU A 383 25.02 -32.03 -3.80
CA LEU A 383 25.76 -30.81 -4.21
C LEU A 383 25.01 -30.04 -5.30
N ALA A 384 24.57 -30.71 -6.36
CA ALA A 384 23.83 -30.08 -7.45
C ALA A 384 22.53 -29.41 -6.92
N ARG A 385 21.81 -30.05 -6.00
CA ARG A 385 20.64 -29.49 -5.35
C ARG A 385 20.96 -28.23 -4.54
N MET A 386 22.05 -28.22 -3.76
CA MET A 386 22.48 -27.05 -2.98
C MET A 386 22.85 -25.90 -3.89
N ILE A 387 23.58 -26.16 -5.00
CA ILE A 387 23.91 -25.14 -6.01
C ILE A 387 22.64 -24.59 -6.67
N ALA A 388 21.68 -25.45 -7.03
CA ALA A 388 20.42 -25.02 -7.60
C ALA A 388 19.62 -24.12 -6.64
N MET A 389 19.53 -24.48 -5.36
CA MET A 389 18.90 -23.63 -4.32
C MET A 389 19.63 -22.29 -4.17
N TYR A 390 20.97 -22.30 -4.17
CA TYR A 390 21.79 -21.07 -4.09
C TYR A 390 21.56 -20.18 -5.29
N LEU A 391 21.66 -20.70 -6.52
CA LEU A 391 21.46 -19.92 -7.74
C LEU A 391 20.01 -19.42 -7.86
N THR A 392 19.03 -20.21 -7.46
CA THR A 392 17.63 -19.76 -7.42
C THR A 392 17.48 -18.56 -6.46
N ARG A 393 18.14 -18.59 -5.30
CA ARG A 393 18.11 -17.47 -4.37
C ARG A 393 18.79 -16.18 -4.91
N GLU A 394 19.92 -16.34 -5.61
CA GLU A 394 20.72 -15.21 -6.10
C GLU A 394 20.18 -14.63 -7.43
N LEU A 395 19.48 -15.42 -8.25
CA LEU A 395 19.07 -15.04 -9.60
C LEU A 395 17.55 -14.82 -9.74
N THR A 396 16.77 -15.08 -8.69
CA THR A 396 15.32 -14.94 -8.72
C THR A 396 14.81 -14.16 -7.50
N ASP A 397 13.59 -13.63 -7.59
CA ASP A 397 12.91 -12.95 -6.48
C ASP A 397 12.24 -13.90 -5.47
N PHE A 398 12.49 -15.23 -5.58
CA PHE A 398 11.86 -16.22 -4.71
C PHE A 398 12.33 -16.08 -3.26
N SER A 399 11.38 -16.13 -2.33
CA SER A 399 11.68 -16.17 -0.90
C SER A 399 12.27 -17.51 -0.50
N LEU A 400 13.01 -17.57 0.61
CA LEU A 400 13.56 -18.84 1.13
C LEU A 400 12.48 -19.90 1.38
N PRO A 401 11.29 -19.58 1.93
CA PRO A 401 10.19 -20.53 2.00
C PRO A 401 9.72 -21.00 0.63
N SER A 402 9.51 -20.09 -0.34
CA SER A 402 9.06 -20.44 -1.69
C SER A 402 10.06 -21.33 -2.43
N ILE A 403 11.36 -21.10 -2.24
CA ILE A 403 12.42 -22.00 -2.74
C ILE A 403 12.31 -23.37 -2.06
N GLY A 404 12.09 -23.40 -0.75
CA GLY A 404 11.88 -24.63 0.00
C GLY A 404 10.71 -25.45 -0.56
N ASP A 405 9.56 -24.83 -0.76
CA ASP A 405 8.36 -25.47 -1.31
C ASP A 405 8.62 -26.00 -2.73
N PHE A 406 9.27 -25.20 -3.57
CA PHE A 406 9.60 -25.60 -4.94
C PHE A 406 10.53 -26.82 -5.00
N PHE A 407 11.52 -26.91 -4.13
CA PHE A 407 12.45 -28.05 -4.04
C PHE A 407 11.93 -29.19 -3.16
N GLY A 408 10.73 -29.10 -2.59
CA GLY A 408 10.18 -30.08 -1.64
C GLY A 408 11.03 -30.21 -0.37
N ARG A 409 11.54 -29.07 0.15
CA ARG A 409 12.43 -29.01 1.31
C ARG A 409 12.00 -27.93 2.28
N ASN A 410 12.42 -28.06 3.54
CA ASN A 410 12.18 -27.02 4.55
C ASN A 410 13.06 -25.80 4.24
N HIS A 411 12.57 -24.58 4.54
CA HIS A 411 13.30 -23.34 4.38
C HIS A 411 14.67 -23.34 5.10
N SER A 412 14.78 -24.01 6.25
CA SER A 412 16.07 -24.18 6.96
C SER A 412 17.10 -24.95 6.13
N THR A 413 16.67 -25.91 5.31
CA THR A 413 17.53 -26.63 4.36
C THR A 413 18.04 -25.69 3.26
N VAL A 414 17.19 -24.77 2.80
CA VAL A 414 17.60 -23.77 1.78
C VAL A 414 18.63 -22.81 2.38
N ILE A 415 18.41 -22.30 3.60
CA ILE A 415 19.38 -21.44 4.30
C ILE A 415 20.73 -22.14 4.44
N HIS A 416 20.71 -23.41 4.89
CA HIS A 416 21.93 -24.21 5.02
C HIS A 416 22.64 -24.36 3.67
N ALA A 417 21.90 -24.68 2.60
CA ALA A 417 22.46 -24.84 1.25
C ALA A 417 23.12 -23.53 0.76
N VAL A 418 22.43 -22.39 0.91
CA VAL A 418 22.94 -21.08 0.51
C VAL A 418 24.25 -20.74 1.25
N ASN A 419 24.27 -20.90 2.57
CA ASN A 419 25.44 -20.59 3.38
C ASN A 419 26.60 -21.54 3.07
N LYS A 420 26.31 -22.84 2.90
CA LYS A 420 27.33 -23.84 2.57
C LYS A 420 27.99 -23.57 1.21
N ILE A 421 27.22 -23.26 0.17
CA ILE A 421 27.77 -22.94 -1.15
C ILE A 421 28.61 -21.65 -1.07
N LYS A 422 28.17 -20.60 -0.36
CA LYS A 422 28.97 -19.39 -0.16
C LYS A 422 30.32 -19.70 0.52
N GLU A 423 30.29 -20.48 1.58
CA GLU A 423 31.52 -20.91 2.28
C GLU A 423 32.45 -21.74 1.38
N ASP A 424 31.90 -22.67 0.58
CA ASP A 424 32.71 -23.49 -0.32
C ASP A 424 33.28 -22.67 -1.47
N MET A 425 32.57 -21.68 -1.99
CA MET A 425 33.07 -20.72 -2.99
C MET A 425 34.19 -19.84 -2.42
N ASP A 426 34.18 -19.51 -1.13
CA ASP A 426 35.24 -18.74 -0.48
C ASP A 426 36.52 -19.57 -0.26
N LYS A 427 36.38 -20.89 -0.08
CA LYS A 427 37.50 -21.80 0.14
C LYS A 427 38.15 -22.31 -1.15
N ASP A 428 37.36 -22.45 -2.24
CA ASP A 428 37.82 -23.00 -3.51
C ASP A 428 37.52 -22.03 -4.69
N PRO A 429 38.54 -21.29 -5.18
CA PRO A 429 38.38 -20.40 -6.32
C PRO A 429 37.97 -21.10 -7.61
N SER A 430 38.28 -22.40 -7.78
CA SER A 430 37.87 -23.18 -8.95
C SER A 430 36.37 -23.48 -8.90
N PHE A 431 35.89 -23.90 -7.73
CA PHE A 431 34.48 -24.12 -7.50
C PHE A 431 33.66 -22.83 -7.67
N ARG A 432 34.18 -21.69 -7.14
CA ARG A 432 33.56 -20.38 -7.37
C ARG A 432 33.39 -20.08 -8.86
N LYS A 433 34.47 -20.21 -9.67
CA LYS A 433 34.40 -20.00 -11.11
C LYS A 433 33.36 -20.87 -11.78
N ASP A 434 33.21 -22.13 -11.37
CA ASP A 434 32.25 -23.08 -11.93
C ASP A 434 30.78 -22.66 -11.65
N VAL A 435 30.50 -22.21 -10.42
CA VAL A 435 29.17 -21.72 -10.02
C VAL A 435 28.86 -20.40 -10.72
N GLU A 436 29.82 -19.45 -10.78
CA GLU A 436 29.68 -18.16 -11.46
C GLU A 436 29.50 -18.34 -12.98
N ALA A 437 30.20 -19.27 -13.61
CA ALA A 437 30.00 -19.60 -15.02
C ALA A 437 28.58 -20.12 -15.29
N THR A 438 28.05 -20.95 -14.37
CA THR A 438 26.66 -21.42 -14.46
C THR A 438 25.67 -20.29 -14.30
N ALA A 439 25.94 -19.34 -13.38
CA ALA A 439 25.12 -18.14 -13.19
C ALA A 439 25.15 -17.21 -14.42
N SER A 440 26.34 -17.01 -15.01
CA SER A 440 26.50 -16.19 -16.23
C SER A 440 25.78 -16.82 -17.43
N ALA A 441 25.93 -18.12 -17.64
CA ALA A 441 25.22 -18.84 -18.69
C ALA A 441 23.70 -18.74 -18.56
N LEU A 442 23.16 -18.69 -17.34
CA LEU A 442 21.73 -18.46 -17.09
C LEU A 442 21.30 -17.04 -17.43
N LYS A 443 22.15 -16.05 -17.16
CA LYS A 443 21.88 -14.65 -17.53
C LYS A 443 21.99 -14.44 -19.03
N ASP A 444 22.93 -15.11 -19.67
CA ASP A 444 23.21 -15.01 -21.12
C ASP A 444 22.25 -15.87 -21.97
N SER A 445 21.79 -17.03 -21.47
CA SER A 445 20.81 -17.87 -22.18
C SER A 445 19.42 -17.25 -22.32
N GLY A 446 19.17 -16.12 -21.66
CA GLY A 446 18.06 -15.22 -21.97
C GLY A 446 18.25 -14.46 -23.29
N TYR A 447 19.37 -14.68 -24.02
CA TYR A 447 19.66 -14.04 -25.31
C TYR A 447 19.48 -14.96 -26.54
N GLU A 448 19.29 -16.27 -26.32
CA GLU A 448 19.14 -17.25 -27.41
C GLU A 448 17.89 -18.13 -27.20
N MET A 449 16.75 -17.64 -27.65
CA MET A 449 15.63 -18.42 -28.20
C MET A 449 14.81 -17.57 -29.13
#